data_f72d602a2ddc7d4a058bb06a5621a364
#
_entry.id   f72d602a2ddc7d4a058bb06a5621a364
#
_cell.length_a   1.000
_cell.length_b   1.000
_cell.length_c   1.000
_cell.angle_alpha   90.00
_cell.angle_beta   90.00
_cell.angle_gamma   90.00
#
_symmetry.space_group_name_H-M   'P 1'
#
loop_
_entity.id
_entity.type
_entity.pdbx_description
1 polymer ?
#
loop_
_entity_poly.entity_id
_entity_poly.type
_entity_poly.pdbx_seq_one_letter_code
_entity_poly.pdbx_strand_id
1 'polypeptide(L)'
;RDSFGNDPYEIKNILKYWVFAEKQEFHVIPTDTINIYIDKDAVLRSGMMLPEAIRHLKGEELRDAIPDKLSISLKNIRLLTKVDLLMLEILANCNWERPLYMAISVGNSSKLKFDDYFVQEGLAFRFTPFNYKEWGDVEEGNGYAIDTEKLYENVMNRYKYGGLDTPGLYLDETTLRICYSHRRLFAQLAKELVKQGDDIRARKVLEYAGQAIPAYNVPEVYESGSYDIATAY
;
A
#
# COMPACT_ATOMS: atom_id res chain seq x y z
N ARG A 1 -0.64 -11.72 34.94
CA ARG A 1 -1.09 -12.52 33.78
C ARG A 1 -2.54 -12.26 33.45
N ASP A 2 -3.41 -12.14 34.43
CA ASP A 2 -4.87 -11.95 34.21
C ASP A 2 -5.25 -10.58 33.62
N SER A 3 -4.35 -9.58 33.71
CA SER A 3 -4.60 -8.23 33.19
C SER A 3 -4.31 -8.07 31.69
N PHE A 4 -3.55 -8.99 31.07
CA PHE A 4 -3.07 -8.87 29.68
C PHE A 4 -3.79 -9.80 28.70
N GLY A 5 -4.78 -10.55 29.14
CA GLY A 5 -5.40 -11.58 28.31
C GLY A 5 -4.41 -12.69 27.92
N ASN A 6 -4.62 -13.30 26.76
CA ASN A 6 -3.82 -14.45 26.32
C ASN A 6 -2.50 -14.04 25.64
N ASP A 7 -2.36 -12.80 25.18
CA ASP A 7 -1.15 -12.31 24.49
C ASP A 7 -0.71 -10.95 25.05
N PRO A 8 0.34 -10.91 25.92
CA PRO A 8 0.87 -9.66 26.44
C PRO A 8 1.55 -8.80 25.37
N TYR A 9 1.86 -9.35 24.22
CA TYR A 9 2.49 -8.66 23.08
C TYR A 9 1.48 -8.16 22.07
N GLU A 10 0.18 -8.33 22.33
CA GLU A 10 -0.86 -7.72 21.53
C GLU A 10 -0.73 -6.19 21.60
N ILE A 11 -0.84 -5.54 20.46
CA ILE A 11 -0.68 -4.09 20.30
C ILE A 11 -1.55 -3.28 21.28
N LYS A 12 -2.82 -3.68 21.49
CA LYS A 12 -3.75 -3.02 22.42
C LYS A 12 -3.26 -3.07 23.85
N ASN A 13 -2.69 -4.20 24.28
CA ASN A 13 -2.11 -4.36 25.60
C ASN A 13 -0.84 -3.52 25.77
N ILE A 14 0.03 -3.51 24.75
CA ILE A 14 1.27 -2.72 24.76
C ILE A 14 0.94 -1.22 24.85
N LEU A 15 0.01 -0.73 24.03
CA LEU A 15 -0.38 0.68 24.06
C LEU A 15 -1.00 1.06 25.40
N LYS A 16 -1.94 0.28 25.92
CA LYS A 16 -2.66 0.58 27.15
C LYS A 16 -1.78 0.53 28.40
N TYR A 17 -0.97 -0.50 28.56
CA TYR A 17 -0.28 -0.78 29.83
C TYR A 17 1.16 -0.29 29.86
N TRP A 18 1.74 0.04 28.69
CA TRP A 18 3.14 0.47 28.58
C TRP A 18 3.24 1.87 27.99
N VAL A 19 2.78 2.08 26.75
CA VAL A 19 2.99 3.35 26.04
C VAL A 19 2.19 4.49 26.68
N PHE A 20 0.91 4.25 27.03
CA PHE A 20 0.01 5.23 27.65
C PHE A 20 -0.19 5.01 29.15
N ALA A 21 0.73 4.30 29.81
CA ALA A 21 0.70 4.14 31.24
C ALA A 21 0.76 5.49 31.97
N GLU A 22 0.09 5.62 33.12
CA GLU A 22 0.13 6.84 33.94
C GLU A 22 1.56 7.18 34.42
N LYS A 23 2.36 6.14 34.70
CA LYS A 23 3.72 6.31 35.19
C LYS A 23 4.71 6.35 34.03
N GLN A 24 5.46 7.44 33.94
CA GLN A 24 6.42 7.69 32.86
C GLN A 24 7.52 6.64 32.75
N GLU A 25 7.87 5.97 33.84
CA GLU A 25 8.84 4.86 33.85
C GLU A 25 8.42 3.65 33.02
N PHE A 26 7.11 3.52 32.70
CA PHE A 26 6.55 2.47 31.87
C PHE A 26 6.38 2.87 30.41
N HIS A 27 6.78 4.08 30.00
CA HIS A 27 6.72 4.52 28.60
C HIS A 27 7.81 3.83 27.75
N VAL A 28 7.79 2.51 27.76
CA VAL A 28 8.69 1.63 27.00
C VAL A 28 7.86 0.54 26.32
N ILE A 29 8.40 -0.03 25.26
CA ILE A 29 7.85 -1.25 24.66
C ILE A 29 8.74 -2.41 25.12
N PRO A 30 8.19 -3.33 25.92
CA PRO A 30 8.98 -4.37 26.59
C PRO A 30 9.30 -5.58 25.72
N THR A 31 9.15 -5.44 24.39
CA THR A 31 9.26 -6.56 23.45
C THR A 31 9.86 -6.11 22.11
N ASP A 32 10.54 -7.04 21.44
CA ASP A 32 11.04 -6.86 20.08
C ASP A 32 9.99 -7.21 19.01
N THR A 33 8.78 -7.61 19.42
CA THR A 33 7.70 -8.00 18.50
C THR A 33 6.36 -7.54 19.02
N ILE A 34 5.56 -6.92 18.16
CA ILE A 34 4.18 -6.52 18.43
C ILE A 34 3.26 -7.37 17.59
N ASN A 35 2.21 -7.94 18.21
CA ASN A 35 1.19 -8.72 17.53
C ASN A 35 -0.09 -7.91 17.31
N ILE A 36 -0.65 -8.00 16.11
CA ILE A 36 -1.94 -7.44 15.73
C ILE A 36 -2.82 -8.60 15.27
N TYR A 37 -3.91 -8.87 15.98
CA TYR A 37 -4.84 -9.92 15.61
C TYR A 37 -5.66 -9.52 14.38
N ILE A 38 -5.96 -10.52 13.54
CA ILE A 38 -6.64 -10.33 12.27
C ILE A 38 -8.06 -10.85 12.39
N ASP A 39 -9.03 -9.99 12.14
CA ASP A 39 -10.41 -10.42 11.89
C ASP A 39 -10.52 -10.96 10.47
N LYS A 40 -10.44 -12.29 10.34
CA LYS A 40 -10.49 -12.99 9.06
C LYS A 40 -11.78 -12.70 8.29
N ASP A 41 -12.89 -12.57 8.98
CA ASP A 41 -14.19 -12.29 8.34
C ASP A 41 -14.23 -10.85 7.81
N ALA A 42 -13.66 -9.89 8.54
CA ALA A 42 -13.51 -8.52 8.05
C ALA A 42 -12.58 -8.46 6.84
N VAL A 43 -11.47 -9.20 6.85
CA VAL A 43 -10.54 -9.32 5.71
C VAL A 43 -11.27 -9.84 4.47
N LEU A 44 -12.03 -10.92 4.59
CA LEU A 44 -12.79 -11.52 3.49
C LEU A 44 -13.85 -10.56 2.91
N ARG A 45 -14.55 -9.81 3.77
CA ARG A 45 -15.55 -8.81 3.33
C ARG A 45 -14.94 -7.57 2.72
N SER A 46 -13.69 -7.26 3.02
CA SER A 46 -13.05 -5.98 2.66
C SER A 46 -12.73 -5.81 1.18
N GLY A 47 -12.70 -6.92 0.42
CA GLY A 47 -12.29 -6.92 -1.00
C GLY A 47 -10.83 -6.50 -1.22
N MET A 48 -9.93 -6.71 -0.22
CA MET A 48 -8.50 -6.49 -0.41
C MET A 48 -7.90 -7.57 -1.31
N MET A 49 -6.80 -7.23 -1.97
CA MET A 49 -6.07 -8.21 -2.77
C MET A 49 -5.57 -9.35 -1.89
N LEU A 50 -5.80 -10.56 -2.30
CA LEU A 50 -5.25 -11.75 -1.65
C LEU A 50 -3.92 -12.14 -2.32
N PRO A 51 -2.96 -12.71 -1.57
CA PRO A 51 -1.78 -13.32 -2.16
C PRO A 51 -2.14 -14.37 -3.22
N GLU A 52 -1.34 -14.47 -4.28
CA GLU A 52 -1.56 -15.39 -5.40
C GLU A 52 -1.77 -16.83 -4.92
N ALA A 53 -0.95 -17.25 -3.94
CA ALA A 53 -0.97 -18.60 -3.40
C ALA A 53 -2.32 -19.03 -2.80
N ILE A 54 -3.14 -18.10 -2.30
CA ILE A 54 -4.43 -18.39 -1.67
C ILE A 54 -5.64 -17.89 -2.45
N ARG A 55 -5.43 -17.15 -3.54
CA ARG A 55 -6.49 -16.50 -4.32
C ARG A 55 -7.48 -17.51 -4.94
N HIS A 56 -7.03 -18.73 -5.19
CA HIS A 56 -7.85 -19.81 -5.74
C HIS A 56 -8.74 -20.52 -4.70
N LEU A 57 -8.43 -20.38 -3.40
CA LEU A 57 -9.17 -21.00 -2.31
C LEU A 57 -10.54 -20.34 -2.08
N LYS A 58 -11.49 -21.07 -1.47
CA LYS A 58 -12.83 -20.56 -1.17
C LYS A 58 -13.35 -21.09 0.18
N GLY A 59 -14.32 -20.37 0.75
CA GLY A 59 -14.99 -20.79 1.98
C GLY A 59 -14.03 -20.94 3.16
N GLU A 60 -14.16 -22.04 3.90
CA GLU A 60 -13.35 -22.32 5.08
C GLU A 60 -11.86 -22.49 4.75
N GLU A 61 -11.51 -23.08 3.61
CA GLU A 61 -10.11 -23.24 3.20
C GLU A 61 -9.42 -21.89 3.04
N LEU A 62 -10.09 -20.93 2.41
CA LEU A 62 -9.58 -19.57 2.29
C LEU A 62 -9.47 -18.88 3.66
N ARG A 63 -10.49 -19.04 4.50
CA ARG A 63 -10.52 -18.47 5.84
C ARG A 63 -9.36 -19.01 6.70
N ASP A 64 -9.08 -20.30 6.62
CA ASP A 64 -8.00 -20.95 7.37
C ASP A 64 -6.60 -20.53 6.86
N ALA A 65 -6.48 -20.24 5.58
CA ALA A 65 -5.24 -19.76 4.98
C ALA A 65 -4.87 -18.31 5.38
N ILE A 66 -5.84 -17.50 5.86
CA ILE A 66 -5.55 -16.15 6.37
C ILE A 66 -4.85 -16.28 7.73
N PRO A 67 -3.73 -15.57 7.95
CA PRO A 67 -3.02 -15.56 9.24
C PRO A 67 -3.92 -15.13 10.40
N ASP A 68 -3.72 -15.69 11.59
CA ASP A 68 -4.45 -15.26 12.78
C ASP A 68 -3.96 -13.91 13.32
N LYS A 69 -2.71 -13.58 13.07
CA LYS A 69 -2.07 -12.35 13.51
C LYS A 69 -0.97 -11.90 12.57
N LEU A 70 -0.77 -10.60 12.54
CA LEU A 70 0.38 -9.92 11.96
C LEU A 70 1.39 -9.65 13.08
N SER A 71 2.65 -10.04 12.88
CA SER A 71 3.73 -9.79 13.84
C SER A 71 4.71 -8.76 13.28
N ILE A 72 4.84 -7.63 13.97
CA ILE A 72 5.74 -6.53 13.60
C ILE A 72 7.02 -6.64 14.40
N SER A 73 8.16 -6.74 13.71
CA SER A 73 9.46 -6.75 14.37
C SER A 73 9.92 -5.33 14.70
N LEU A 74 10.30 -5.11 15.95
CA LEU A 74 10.94 -3.89 16.44
C LEU A 74 12.46 -4.05 16.60
N LYS A 75 13.04 -5.15 16.15
CA LYS A 75 14.50 -5.38 16.23
C LYS A 75 15.26 -4.20 15.62
N ASN A 76 16.27 -3.72 16.34
CA ASN A 76 17.10 -2.58 15.96
C ASN A 76 16.40 -1.21 15.98
N ILE A 77 15.16 -1.13 16.44
CA ILE A 77 14.45 0.15 16.65
C ILE A 77 14.62 0.52 18.14
N ARG A 78 15.47 1.49 18.40
CA ARG A 78 15.73 1.95 19.80
C ARG A 78 14.70 2.96 20.29
N LEU A 79 14.08 3.70 19.36
CA LEU A 79 13.14 4.77 19.67
C LEU A 79 12.08 4.83 18.58
N LEU A 80 10.82 4.77 18.98
CA LEU A 80 9.68 5.05 18.12
C LEU A 80 9.37 6.55 18.13
N THR A 81 9.03 7.08 16.96
CA THR A 81 8.57 8.47 16.82
C THR A 81 7.09 8.59 17.17
N LYS A 82 6.59 9.82 17.29
CA LYS A 82 5.14 10.06 17.43
C LYS A 82 4.35 9.52 16.25
N VAL A 83 4.93 9.55 15.06
CA VAL A 83 4.31 9.01 13.84
C VAL A 83 4.17 7.49 13.95
N ASP A 84 5.24 6.79 14.38
CA ASP A 84 5.19 5.34 14.58
C ASP A 84 4.11 4.94 15.60
N LEU A 85 4.05 5.66 16.73
CA LEU A 85 3.04 5.40 17.76
C LEU A 85 1.61 5.65 17.27
N LEU A 86 1.40 6.73 16.49
CA LEU A 86 0.09 7.02 15.90
C LEU A 86 -0.32 5.94 14.89
N MET A 87 0.62 5.45 14.07
CA MET A 87 0.35 4.35 13.15
C MET A 87 -0.04 3.08 13.91
N LEU A 88 0.68 2.73 14.99
CA LEU A 88 0.35 1.59 15.84
C LEU A 88 -1.01 1.74 16.49
N GLU A 89 -1.38 2.94 16.97
CA GLU A 89 -2.69 3.23 17.54
C GLU A 89 -3.83 3.06 16.51
N ILE A 90 -3.63 3.56 15.29
CA ILE A 90 -4.60 3.38 14.20
C ILE A 90 -4.77 1.89 13.88
N LEU A 91 -3.67 1.13 13.77
CA LEU A 91 -3.70 -0.31 13.50
C LEU A 91 -4.38 -1.10 14.63
N ALA A 92 -4.15 -0.70 15.89
CA ALA A 92 -4.79 -1.32 17.05
C ALA A 92 -6.33 -1.18 17.03
N ASN A 93 -6.83 -0.10 16.45
CA ASN A 93 -8.24 0.27 16.49
C ASN A 93 -9.00 0.06 15.18
N CYS A 94 -8.33 -0.28 14.08
CA CYS A 94 -8.99 -0.44 12.77
C CYS A 94 -9.88 -1.70 12.69
N ASN A 95 -9.60 -2.73 13.48
CA ASN A 95 -10.26 -4.03 13.49
C ASN A 95 -10.47 -4.65 12.10
N TRP A 96 -9.66 -4.23 11.11
CA TRP A 96 -9.74 -4.64 9.70
C TRP A 96 -11.07 -4.30 8.98
N GLU A 97 -12.02 -3.64 9.66
CA GLU A 97 -13.31 -3.25 9.09
C GLU A 97 -13.20 -2.06 8.14
N ARG A 98 -12.30 -1.12 8.47
CA ARG A 98 -12.05 0.07 7.64
C ARG A 98 -10.73 -0.08 6.90
N PRO A 99 -10.71 0.18 5.57
CA PRO A 99 -9.48 0.16 4.82
C PRO A 99 -8.55 1.29 5.27
N LEU A 100 -7.29 0.97 5.48
CA LEU A 100 -6.23 1.94 5.78
C LEU A 100 -5.40 2.17 4.53
N TYR A 101 -5.19 3.43 4.19
CA TYR A 101 -4.43 3.83 3.02
C TYR A 101 -3.30 4.77 3.38
N MET A 102 -2.17 4.59 2.71
CA MET A 102 -1.05 5.53 2.70
C MET A 102 -0.98 6.17 1.30
N ALA A 103 -0.97 7.51 1.24
CA ALA A 103 -0.82 8.20 -0.04
C ALA A 103 0.60 8.03 -0.59
N ILE A 104 0.76 7.99 -1.92
CA ILE A 104 2.08 7.89 -2.57
C ILE A 104 3.01 9.07 -2.25
N SER A 105 2.45 10.19 -1.81
CA SER A 105 3.20 11.39 -1.42
C SER A 105 3.75 11.33 0.01
N VAL A 106 3.38 10.32 0.80
CA VAL A 106 3.93 10.14 2.16
C VAL A 106 5.34 9.58 2.03
N GLY A 107 6.31 10.36 2.47
CA GLY A 107 7.70 9.89 2.53
C GLY A 107 7.94 8.85 3.63
N ASN A 108 9.09 8.17 3.59
CA ASN A 108 9.51 7.17 4.57
C ASN A 108 9.83 7.82 5.94
N SER A 109 8.81 8.32 6.63
CA SER A 109 8.93 8.96 7.95
C SER A 109 8.84 7.96 9.10
N SER A 110 8.29 6.77 8.88
CA SER A 110 8.17 5.71 9.88
C SER A 110 9.41 4.82 9.91
N LYS A 111 9.76 4.37 11.11
CA LYS A 111 10.79 3.35 11.33
C LYS A 111 10.24 1.92 11.26
N LEU A 112 8.92 1.80 11.29
CA LEU A 112 8.23 0.53 11.17
C LEU A 112 8.27 0.07 9.72
N LYS A 113 8.68 -1.16 9.50
CA LYS A 113 8.79 -1.75 8.16
C LYS A 113 7.44 -2.36 7.75
N PHE A 114 6.59 -1.54 7.18
CA PHE A 114 5.28 -1.97 6.68
C PHE A 114 5.23 -2.14 5.16
N ASP A 115 6.31 -1.84 4.45
CA ASP A 115 6.32 -1.79 2.98
C ASP A 115 5.80 -3.08 2.35
N ASP A 116 6.19 -4.23 2.88
CA ASP A 116 5.81 -5.55 2.38
C ASP A 116 4.31 -5.90 2.59
N TYR A 117 3.60 -5.09 3.38
CA TYR A 117 2.16 -5.24 3.66
C TYR A 117 1.26 -4.29 2.86
N PHE A 118 1.85 -3.46 2.04
CA PHE A 118 1.12 -2.50 1.22
C PHE A 118 0.87 -3.02 -0.19
N VAL A 119 -0.32 -2.71 -0.70
CA VAL A 119 -0.75 -2.98 -2.08
C VAL A 119 -1.10 -1.67 -2.75
N GLN A 120 -0.50 -1.39 -3.88
CA GLN A 120 -0.80 -0.21 -4.67
C GLN A 120 -2.12 -0.39 -5.42
N GLU A 121 -3.08 0.49 -5.14
CA GLU A 121 -4.38 0.53 -5.81
C GLU A 121 -4.55 1.80 -6.69
N GLY A 122 -3.50 2.63 -6.77
CA GLY A 122 -3.51 3.89 -7.50
C GLY A 122 -2.54 4.90 -6.87
N LEU A 123 -3.04 6.11 -6.58
CA LEU A 123 -2.30 7.14 -5.84
C LEU A 123 -2.23 6.85 -4.31
N ALA A 124 -2.61 5.67 -3.91
CA ALA A 124 -2.53 5.22 -2.53
C ALA A 124 -2.19 3.74 -2.45
N PHE A 125 -1.56 3.38 -1.34
CA PHE A 125 -1.22 2.02 -0.96
C PHE A 125 -2.19 1.57 0.12
N ARG A 126 -2.88 0.46 -0.09
CA ARG A 126 -3.74 -0.15 0.91
C ARG A 126 -2.94 -1.04 1.83
N PHE A 127 -3.09 -0.85 3.14
CA PHE A 127 -2.53 -1.74 4.14
C PHE A 127 -3.34 -3.04 4.23
N THR A 128 -2.64 -4.17 4.26
CA THR A 128 -3.23 -5.52 4.33
C THR A 128 -2.53 -6.35 5.39
N PRO A 129 -3.11 -7.48 5.84
CA PRO A 129 -2.47 -8.36 6.79
C PRO A 129 -1.45 -9.32 6.16
N PHE A 130 -1.19 -9.22 4.86
CA PHE A 130 -0.33 -10.13 4.12
C PHE A 130 1.03 -9.50 3.84
N ASN A 131 2.11 -10.23 4.15
CA ASN A 131 3.45 -9.87 3.68
C ASN A 131 3.65 -10.43 2.27
N TYR A 132 3.37 -9.62 1.26
CA TYR A 132 3.40 -10.07 -0.15
C TYR A 132 4.79 -10.53 -0.62
N LYS A 133 5.85 -10.08 0.03
CA LYS A 133 7.20 -10.57 -0.25
C LYS A 133 7.39 -12.01 0.25
N GLU A 134 6.94 -12.31 1.48
CA GLU A 134 7.00 -13.66 2.03
C GLU A 134 6.08 -14.63 1.27
N TRP A 135 4.97 -14.14 0.73
CA TRP A 135 4.05 -14.91 -0.10
C TRP A 135 4.55 -15.10 -1.54
N GLY A 136 5.63 -14.43 -1.94
CA GLY A 136 6.22 -14.55 -3.28
C GLY A 136 5.58 -13.70 -4.37
N ASP A 137 4.64 -12.80 -4.02
CA ASP A 137 3.97 -11.94 -4.98
C ASP A 137 4.85 -10.74 -5.42
N VAL A 138 5.93 -10.46 -4.68
CA VAL A 138 6.85 -9.35 -4.95
C VAL A 138 8.28 -9.89 -5.00
N GLU A 139 8.96 -9.66 -6.11
CA GLU A 139 10.38 -10.01 -6.27
C GLU A 139 11.30 -9.14 -5.41
N GLU A 140 12.45 -9.67 -5.02
CA GLU A 140 13.46 -8.90 -4.29
C GLU A 140 13.92 -7.69 -5.11
N GLY A 141 13.82 -6.48 -4.50
CA GLY A 141 14.18 -5.22 -5.16
C GLY A 141 13.04 -4.55 -5.94
N ASN A 142 11.93 -5.21 -6.16
CA ASN A 142 10.70 -4.61 -6.68
C ASN A 142 9.84 -4.09 -5.51
N GLY A 143 9.32 -2.87 -5.66
CA GLY A 143 8.63 -2.11 -4.63
C GLY A 143 7.46 -2.81 -3.94
N TYR A 144 6.23 -2.36 -4.21
CA TYR A 144 5.01 -2.85 -3.57
C TYR A 144 4.26 -3.83 -4.46
N ALA A 145 3.44 -4.69 -3.87
CA ALA A 145 2.44 -5.45 -4.60
C ALA A 145 1.43 -4.49 -5.27
N ILE A 146 0.90 -4.88 -6.43
CA ILE A 146 -0.02 -4.05 -7.22
C ILE A 146 -1.33 -4.81 -7.42
N ASP A 147 -2.44 -4.22 -6.98
CA ASP A 147 -3.77 -4.69 -7.36
C ASP A 147 -4.09 -4.17 -8.77
N THR A 148 -3.75 -4.95 -9.78
CA THR A 148 -3.84 -4.58 -11.18
C THR A 148 -5.27 -4.21 -11.59
N GLU A 149 -6.27 -4.93 -11.09
CA GLU A 149 -7.67 -4.66 -11.44
C GLU A 149 -8.16 -3.35 -10.85
N LYS A 150 -7.87 -3.08 -9.56
CA LYS A 150 -8.25 -1.80 -8.95
C LYS A 150 -7.44 -0.65 -9.50
N LEU A 151 -6.16 -0.85 -9.75
CA LEU A 151 -5.32 0.17 -10.38
C LEU A 151 -5.88 0.52 -11.77
N TYR A 152 -6.23 -0.49 -12.58
CA TYR A 152 -6.85 -0.28 -13.89
C TYR A 152 -8.16 0.51 -13.78
N GLU A 153 -9.06 0.08 -12.91
CA GLU A 153 -10.34 0.75 -12.70
C GLU A 153 -10.16 2.22 -12.26
N ASN A 154 -9.24 2.47 -11.34
CA ASN A 154 -8.97 3.82 -10.85
C ASN A 154 -8.37 4.71 -11.94
N VAL A 155 -7.34 4.23 -12.64
CA VAL A 155 -6.59 5.02 -13.60
C VAL A 155 -7.38 5.28 -14.88
N MET A 156 -8.11 4.27 -15.36
CA MET A 156 -8.83 4.36 -16.64
C MET A 156 -10.25 4.94 -16.52
N ASN A 157 -10.92 4.71 -15.38
CA ASN A 157 -12.36 5.00 -15.29
C ASN A 157 -12.70 6.05 -14.22
N ARG A 158 -11.96 6.13 -13.11
CA ARG A 158 -12.32 6.97 -11.97
C ARG A 158 -11.54 8.28 -11.90
N TYR A 159 -10.26 8.26 -12.23
CA TYR A 159 -9.44 9.47 -12.16
C TYR A 159 -9.87 10.48 -13.23
N LYS A 160 -9.77 11.77 -12.88
CA LYS A 160 -10.05 12.90 -13.76
C LYS A 160 -8.76 13.67 -13.97
N TYR A 161 -8.41 13.89 -15.22
CA TYR A 161 -7.13 14.52 -15.59
C TYR A 161 -7.26 16.02 -15.86
N GLY A 162 -8.38 16.63 -15.42
CA GLY A 162 -8.50 18.08 -15.26
C GLY A 162 -8.39 18.92 -16.54
N GLY A 163 -8.67 18.34 -17.72
CA GLY A 163 -8.55 19.09 -18.97
C GLY A 163 -7.10 19.29 -19.43
N LEU A 164 -6.17 18.41 -19.00
CA LEU A 164 -4.78 18.42 -19.44
C LEU A 164 -4.60 18.27 -20.95
N ASP A 165 -5.64 17.82 -21.65
CA ASP A 165 -5.75 17.71 -23.11
C ASP A 165 -6.02 19.05 -23.81
N THR A 166 -6.28 20.14 -23.06
CA THR A 166 -6.48 21.48 -23.63
C THR A 166 -5.13 22.10 -24.02
N PRO A 167 -4.84 22.40 -25.30
CA PRO A 167 -3.58 22.98 -25.71
C PRO A 167 -3.27 24.35 -25.10
N GLY A 168 -2.00 24.58 -24.72
CA GLY A 168 -1.53 25.86 -24.19
C GLY A 168 -1.82 26.09 -22.72
N LEU A 169 -2.16 25.03 -21.98
CA LEU A 169 -2.35 25.09 -20.55
C LEU A 169 -1.02 25.37 -19.83
N TYR A 170 -0.99 26.38 -18.97
CA TYR A 170 0.14 26.62 -18.07
C TYR A 170 0.01 25.75 -16.83
N LEU A 171 1.05 24.99 -16.51
CA LEU A 171 1.14 24.13 -15.33
C LEU A 171 2.35 24.58 -14.50
N ASP A 172 2.13 24.81 -13.21
CA ASP A 172 3.22 25.04 -12.26
C ASP A 172 3.98 23.74 -11.97
N GLU A 173 5.16 23.87 -11.34
CA GLU A 173 6.03 22.73 -11.04
C GLU A 173 5.35 21.66 -10.16
N THR A 174 4.53 22.07 -9.19
CA THR A 174 3.82 21.14 -8.30
C THR A 174 2.80 20.31 -9.06
N THR A 175 2.04 20.96 -9.94
CA THR A 175 1.08 20.29 -10.82
C THR A 175 1.77 19.35 -11.80
N LEU A 176 2.91 19.76 -12.38
CA LEU A 176 3.71 18.88 -13.24
C LEU A 176 4.18 17.64 -12.51
N ARG A 177 4.64 17.73 -11.27
CA ARG A 177 5.05 16.58 -10.45
C ARG A 177 3.90 15.58 -10.22
N ILE A 178 2.68 16.10 -10.04
CA ILE A 178 1.48 15.24 -9.94
C ILE A 178 1.22 14.52 -11.26
N CYS A 179 1.31 15.24 -12.39
CA CYS A 179 1.17 14.64 -13.73
C CYS A 179 2.23 13.54 -13.97
N TYR A 180 3.48 13.76 -13.53
CA TYR A 180 4.54 12.75 -13.62
C TYR A 180 4.24 11.50 -12.80
N SER A 181 3.65 11.69 -11.60
CA SER A 181 3.21 10.55 -10.79
C SER A 181 2.13 9.72 -11.49
N HIS A 182 1.19 10.36 -12.15
CA HIS A 182 0.18 9.66 -12.96
C HIS A 182 0.79 8.93 -14.15
N ARG A 183 1.76 9.52 -14.86
CA ARG A 183 2.47 8.80 -15.95
C ARG A 183 3.15 7.52 -15.45
N ARG A 184 3.80 7.59 -14.27
CA ARG A 184 4.42 6.39 -13.67
C ARG A 184 3.38 5.33 -13.35
N LEU A 185 2.18 5.71 -12.87
CA LEU A 185 1.09 4.76 -12.64
C LEU A 185 0.64 4.05 -13.92
N PHE A 186 0.51 4.78 -15.03
CA PHE A 186 0.19 4.17 -16.33
C PHE A 186 1.26 3.17 -16.75
N ALA A 187 2.55 3.54 -16.62
CA ALA A 187 3.65 2.65 -16.95
C ALA A 187 3.68 1.39 -16.07
N GLN A 188 3.50 1.56 -14.75
CA GLN A 188 3.44 0.43 -13.81
C GLN A 188 2.29 -0.52 -14.17
N LEU A 189 1.10 0.04 -14.41
CA LEU A 189 -0.08 -0.75 -14.79
C LEU A 189 0.17 -1.52 -16.09
N ALA A 190 0.73 -0.87 -17.12
CA ALA A 190 1.02 -1.53 -18.38
C ALA A 190 2.02 -2.67 -18.20
N LYS A 191 3.09 -2.47 -17.43
CA LYS A 191 4.09 -3.51 -17.13
C LYS A 191 3.47 -4.71 -16.41
N GLU A 192 2.60 -4.47 -15.42
CA GLU A 192 1.95 -5.57 -14.70
C GLU A 192 0.95 -6.32 -15.58
N LEU A 193 0.22 -5.64 -16.45
CA LEU A 193 -0.67 -6.28 -17.44
C LEU A 193 0.12 -7.16 -18.42
N VAL A 194 1.27 -6.69 -18.91
CA VAL A 194 2.15 -7.50 -19.76
C VAL A 194 2.65 -8.74 -19.04
N LYS A 195 3.09 -8.62 -17.78
CA LYS A 195 3.49 -9.78 -16.96
C LYS A 195 2.37 -10.81 -16.82
N GLN A 196 1.12 -10.35 -16.77
CA GLN A 196 -0.08 -11.20 -16.71
C GLN A 196 -0.52 -11.75 -18.08
N GLY A 197 0.17 -11.37 -19.17
CA GLY A 197 -0.16 -11.77 -20.53
C GLY A 197 -1.34 -11.00 -21.14
N ASP A 198 -1.74 -9.86 -20.57
CA ASP A 198 -2.83 -9.01 -21.08
C ASP A 198 -2.30 -7.82 -21.87
N ASP A 199 -1.69 -8.12 -23.02
CA ASP A 199 -1.13 -7.11 -23.93
C ASP A 199 -2.20 -6.16 -24.48
N ILE A 200 -3.45 -6.61 -24.58
CA ILE A 200 -4.55 -5.79 -25.11
C ILE A 200 -4.85 -4.65 -24.14
N ARG A 201 -5.04 -4.96 -22.85
CA ARG A 201 -5.25 -3.90 -21.85
C ARG A 201 -4.00 -3.04 -21.67
N ALA A 202 -2.82 -3.63 -21.70
CA ALA A 202 -1.56 -2.87 -21.59
C ALA A 202 -1.45 -1.81 -22.69
N ARG A 203 -1.68 -2.16 -23.95
CA ARG A 203 -1.68 -1.21 -25.06
C ARG A 203 -2.73 -0.10 -24.89
N LYS A 204 -3.96 -0.46 -24.51
CA LYS A 204 -5.03 0.50 -24.25
C LYS A 204 -4.64 1.50 -23.15
N VAL A 205 -3.97 1.05 -22.10
CA VAL A 205 -3.47 1.89 -21.00
C VAL A 205 -2.44 2.91 -21.51
N LEU A 206 -1.48 2.48 -22.32
CA LEU A 206 -0.45 3.35 -22.88
C LEU A 206 -1.03 4.38 -23.87
N GLU A 207 -1.93 3.97 -24.74
CA GLU A 207 -2.63 4.88 -25.66
C GLU A 207 -3.43 5.95 -24.89
N TYR A 208 -4.14 5.54 -23.86
CA TYR A 208 -4.90 6.47 -23.01
C TYR A 208 -3.98 7.41 -22.22
N ALA A 209 -2.82 6.95 -21.76
CA ALA A 209 -1.85 7.79 -21.07
C ALA A 209 -1.41 8.97 -21.94
N GLY A 210 -1.12 8.74 -23.22
CA GLY A 210 -0.76 9.79 -24.18
C GLY A 210 -1.88 10.80 -24.43
N GLN A 211 -3.14 10.36 -24.38
CA GLN A 211 -4.30 11.25 -24.51
C GLN A 211 -4.58 12.04 -23.24
N ALA A 212 -4.56 11.39 -22.09
CA ALA A 212 -4.88 11.99 -20.80
C ALA A 212 -3.80 12.96 -20.29
N ILE A 213 -2.51 12.71 -20.61
CA ILE A 213 -1.36 13.51 -20.17
C ILE A 213 -0.47 13.79 -21.38
N PRO A 214 -0.91 14.64 -22.30
CA PRO A 214 -0.22 14.88 -23.55
C PRO A 214 1.09 15.65 -23.37
N ALA A 215 2.10 15.32 -24.21
CA ALA A 215 3.44 15.89 -24.15
C ALA A 215 3.50 17.41 -24.39
N TYR A 216 2.54 17.97 -25.12
CA TYR A 216 2.49 19.42 -25.40
C TYR A 216 2.16 20.28 -24.17
N ASN A 217 1.52 19.72 -23.13
CA ASN A 217 1.27 20.40 -21.86
C ASN A 217 2.15 19.86 -20.72
N VAL A 218 2.45 18.58 -20.74
CA VAL A 218 3.31 17.92 -19.73
C VAL A 218 4.56 17.39 -20.42
N PRO A 219 5.67 18.13 -20.41
CA PRO A 219 6.89 17.77 -21.17
C PRO A 219 7.42 16.37 -20.84
N GLU A 220 7.96 15.73 -21.84
CA GLU A 220 8.66 14.44 -21.71
C GLU A 220 10.11 14.67 -21.34
N VAL A 221 10.40 14.65 -20.06
CA VAL A 221 11.76 14.73 -19.51
C VAL A 221 12.05 13.44 -18.74
N TYR A 222 13.33 13.15 -18.48
CA TYR A 222 13.72 11.91 -17.80
C TYR A 222 12.92 11.64 -16.51
N GLU A 223 12.67 12.67 -15.71
CA GLU A 223 11.98 12.58 -14.43
C GLU A 223 10.44 12.49 -14.58
N SER A 224 9.90 12.69 -15.77
CA SER A 224 8.46 12.80 -16.02
C SER A 224 7.71 11.45 -16.07
N GLY A 225 8.42 10.33 -15.91
CA GLY A 225 7.86 8.99 -16.14
C GLY A 225 7.77 8.58 -17.60
N SER A 226 8.27 9.41 -18.55
CA SER A 226 8.27 9.08 -19.98
C SER A 226 9.19 7.91 -20.30
N TYR A 227 10.32 7.78 -19.59
CA TYR A 227 11.19 6.60 -19.69
C TYR A 227 10.46 5.33 -19.25
N ASP A 228 9.69 5.40 -18.17
CA ASP A 228 8.89 4.27 -17.67
C ASP A 228 7.84 3.84 -18.68
N ILE A 229 7.17 4.81 -19.34
CA ILE A 229 6.23 4.56 -20.43
C ILE A 229 6.96 3.89 -21.61
N ALA A 230 8.09 4.45 -22.07
CA ALA A 230 8.84 3.91 -23.20
C ALA A 230 9.34 2.47 -22.97
N THR A 231 9.62 2.10 -21.72
CA THR A 231 10.05 0.73 -21.37
C THR A 231 8.88 -0.23 -21.17
N ALA A 232 7.65 0.26 -21.14
CA ALA A 232 6.42 -0.53 -21.06
C ALA A 232 5.83 -0.87 -22.44
N TYR A 233 6.31 -0.19 -23.52
CA TYR A 233 6.00 -0.55 -24.91
C TYR A 233 6.84 -1.75 -25.36
#